data_8289a7a7ad11d636df79aa3481a4d441
#
_entry.id   8289a7a7ad11d636df79aa3481a4d441
#
_cell.length_a   1.000
_cell.length_b   1.000
_cell.length_c   1.000
_cell.angle_alpha   90.00
_cell.angle_beta   90.00
_cell.angle_gamma   90.00
#
_symmetry.space_group_name_H-M   'P 1'
#
loop_
_entity.id
_entity.type
_entity.pdbx_description
1 polymer ?
#
loop_
_entity_poly.entity_id
_entity_poly.type
_entity_poly.pdbx_seq_one_letter_code
_entity_poly.pdbx_strand_id
1 'polypeptide(L)'
;MTYHEPTANLIMPLSQSCLEIAAREVPLVQGAGGTAANRRWFEMPGSNGNMGKLAAFNVDTMTQTWSYEQRAAFLTGTMSTAGNLVFVGDLDRRFRAFDARNGEILWETRLGTSVQGHPVTFAINGKQYLAVTTAMGARGVSPRTVPRVIAPDVRHPNN
;
A
#
# COMPACT_ATOMS: atom_id res chain seq x y z
N MET A 1 0.98 1.29 -7.44
CA MET A 1 0.68 2.67 -7.87
C MET A 1 -0.59 2.69 -8.70
N THR A 2 -1.28 3.83 -8.76
CA THR A 2 -2.46 4.05 -9.58
C THR A 2 -2.42 5.45 -10.20
N TYR A 3 -2.92 5.58 -11.42
CA TYR A 3 -3.10 6.87 -12.07
C TYR A 3 -4.53 7.35 -11.87
N HIS A 4 -4.70 8.59 -11.48
CA HIS A 4 -5.99 9.25 -11.31
C HIS A 4 -6.13 10.36 -12.35
N GLU A 5 -6.84 10.04 -13.42
CA GLU A 5 -6.99 10.89 -14.61
C GLU A 5 -7.53 12.29 -14.29
N PRO A 6 -8.61 12.48 -13.47
CA PRO A 6 -9.18 13.80 -13.22
C PRO A 6 -8.21 14.81 -12.61
N THR A 7 -7.17 14.35 -11.90
CA THR A 7 -6.14 15.21 -11.29
C THR A 7 -4.79 15.13 -11.99
N ALA A 8 -4.66 14.30 -13.02
CA ALA A 8 -3.40 13.94 -13.66
C ALA A 8 -2.33 13.48 -12.64
N ASN A 9 -2.75 12.83 -11.55
CA ASN A 9 -1.85 12.37 -10.49
C ASN A 9 -1.52 10.87 -10.60
N LEU A 10 -0.24 10.57 -10.51
CA LEU A 10 0.26 9.23 -10.21
C LEU A 10 0.39 9.08 -8.69
N ILE A 11 -0.39 8.19 -8.08
CA ILE A 11 -0.44 7.99 -6.64
C ILE A 11 0.30 6.71 -6.27
N MET A 12 1.32 6.83 -5.43
CA MET A 12 2.27 5.78 -5.13
C MET A 12 2.41 5.53 -3.63
N PRO A 13 2.31 4.28 -3.18
CA PRO A 13 2.75 3.88 -1.86
C PRO A 13 4.28 3.73 -1.90
N LEU A 14 4.96 4.39 -0.99
CA LEU A 14 6.41 4.45 -0.89
C LEU A 14 6.85 3.92 0.49
N SER A 15 8.03 3.32 0.54
CA SER A 15 8.70 2.96 1.78
C SER A 15 9.88 3.91 2.03
N GLN A 16 9.88 4.58 3.17
CA GLN A 16 10.96 5.45 3.63
C GLN A 16 11.97 4.63 4.44
N SER A 17 12.60 3.67 3.78
CA SER A 17 13.59 2.78 4.38
C SER A 17 14.85 2.69 3.54
N CYS A 18 15.97 2.44 4.20
CA CYS A 18 17.26 2.17 3.59
C CYS A 18 17.65 0.71 3.82
N LEU A 19 18.44 0.17 2.91
CA LEU A 19 19.01 -1.16 3.01
C LEU A 19 20.52 -1.09 2.84
N GLU A 20 21.23 -1.56 3.85
CA GLU A 20 22.66 -1.85 3.77
C GLU A 20 22.85 -3.32 3.41
N ILE A 21 23.65 -3.58 2.40
CA ILE A 21 23.96 -4.92 1.93
C ILE A 21 25.48 -5.10 1.98
N ALA A 22 25.92 -6.13 2.71
CA ALA A 22 27.33 -6.56 2.73
C ALA A 22 27.43 -8.00 2.22
N ALA A 23 28.36 -8.25 1.31
CA ALA A 23 28.64 -9.61 0.86
C ALA A 23 29.15 -10.47 2.02
N ARG A 24 28.82 -11.76 1.98
CA ARG A 24 29.38 -12.79 2.88
C ARG A 24 29.77 -14.03 2.09
N GLU A 25 30.80 -14.70 2.52
CA GLU A 25 31.12 -16.02 2.00
C GLU A 25 30.08 -17.04 2.45
N VAL A 26 29.64 -17.84 1.50
CA VAL A 26 28.75 -18.98 1.74
C VAL A 26 29.24 -20.15 0.91
N PRO A 27 29.21 -21.39 1.43
CA PRO A 27 29.52 -22.56 0.62
C PRO A 27 28.49 -22.68 -0.50
N LEU A 28 28.98 -22.96 -1.72
CA LEU A 28 28.11 -23.22 -2.85
C LEU A 28 27.43 -24.60 -2.66
N VAL A 29 26.13 -24.60 -2.49
CA VAL A 29 25.33 -25.84 -2.42
C VAL A 29 24.44 -25.89 -3.66
N GLN A 30 24.61 -26.91 -4.48
CA GLN A 30 23.83 -27.08 -5.70
C GLN A 30 22.33 -27.19 -5.37
N GLY A 31 21.50 -26.39 -6.05
CA GLY A 31 20.06 -26.37 -5.83
C GLY A 31 19.59 -25.55 -4.63
N ALA A 32 20.47 -25.01 -3.80
CA ALA A 32 20.13 -24.07 -2.74
C ALA A 32 20.00 -22.66 -3.30
N GLY A 33 18.77 -22.13 -3.29
CA GLY A 33 18.53 -20.71 -3.52
C GLY A 33 18.89 -19.90 -2.27
N GLY A 34 19.72 -18.87 -2.42
CA GLY A 34 20.06 -18.00 -1.31
C GLY A 34 20.86 -16.78 -1.76
N THR A 35 20.83 -15.72 -0.97
CA THR A 35 21.67 -14.55 -1.19
C THR A 35 22.88 -14.60 -0.24
N ALA A 36 24.08 -14.58 -0.81
CA ALA A 36 25.33 -14.46 -0.06
C ALA A 36 25.51 -13.02 0.47
N ALA A 37 24.53 -12.53 1.23
CA ALA A 37 24.53 -11.18 1.73
C ALA A 37 23.94 -11.06 3.13
N ASN A 38 24.60 -10.27 3.97
CA ASN A 38 24.01 -9.73 5.18
C ASN A 38 23.19 -8.49 4.81
N ARG A 39 22.01 -8.35 5.39
CA ARG A 39 21.11 -7.24 5.13
C ARG A 39 20.74 -6.56 6.42
N ARG A 40 20.86 -5.24 6.45
CA ARG A 40 20.41 -4.41 7.55
C ARG A 40 19.46 -3.36 7.02
N TRP A 41 18.19 -3.44 7.46
CA TRP A 41 17.16 -2.45 7.15
C TRP A 41 17.14 -1.40 8.24
N PHE A 42 17.00 -0.13 7.85
CA PHE A 42 16.86 0.98 8.78
C PHE A 42 16.01 2.09 8.16
N GLU A 43 15.54 3.01 9.01
CA GLU A 43 14.76 4.15 8.57
C GLU A 43 15.57 5.08 7.67
N MET A 44 14.93 5.66 6.69
CA MET A 44 15.53 6.73 5.89
C MET A 44 15.79 7.95 6.79
N PRO A 45 16.97 8.55 6.76
CA PRO A 45 17.24 9.78 7.49
C PRO A 45 16.22 10.87 7.18
N GLY A 46 15.66 11.49 8.22
CA GLY A 46 14.64 12.52 8.10
C GLY A 46 13.20 12.01 8.06
N SER A 47 12.98 10.68 8.08
CA SER A 47 11.62 10.12 8.10
C SER A 47 10.91 10.25 9.45
N ASN A 48 11.65 10.55 10.53
CA ASN A 48 11.14 10.68 11.91
C ASN A 48 10.30 9.46 12.36
N GLY A 49 10.71 8.26 11.94
CA GLY A 49 10.00 7.01 12.23
C GLY A 49 8.82 6.71 11.30
N ASN A 50 8.55 7.54 10.31
CA ASN A 50 7.50 7.32 9.32
C ASN A 50 8.03 6.48 8.16
N MET A 51 7.84 5.17 8.26
CA MET A 51 8.28 4.21 7.24
C MET A 51 7.38 4.20 6.00
N GLY A 52 6.11 4.55 6.16
CA GLY A 52 5.11 4.57 5.09
C GLY A 52 4.84 5.98 4.61
N LYS A 53 4.88 6.17 3.28
CA LYS A 53 4.49 7.41 2.61
C LYS A 53 3.58 7.08 1.43
N LEU A 54 2.39 7.68 1.40
CA LEU A 54 1.54 7.72 0.22
C LEU A 54 1.71 9.09 -0.41
N ALA A 55 2.13 9.15 -1.66
CA ALA A 55 2.40 10.41 -2.34
C ALA A 55 1.73 10.45 -3.72
N ALA A 56 1.22 11.63 -4.07
CA ALA A 56 0.69 11.92 -5.38
C ALA A 56 1.60 12.90 -6.13
N PHE A 57 1.91 12.56 -7.37
CA PHE A 57 2.73 13.37 -8.25
C PHE A 57 1.93 13.69 -9.50
N ASN A 58 1.80 14.96 -9.81
CA ASN A 58 1.20 15.38 -11.06
C ASN A 58 2.14 15.03 -12.22
N VAL A 59 1.64 14.31 -13.23
CA VAL A 59 2.46 13.78 -14.32
C VAL A 59 2.83 14.85 -15.35
N ASP A 60 2.09 15.95 -15.44
CA ASP A 60 2.35 17.03 -16.40
C ASP A 60 3.43 17.97 -15.86
N THR A 61 3.41 18.24 -14.56
CA THR A 61 4.35 19.17 -13.91
C THR A 61 5.51 18.47 -13.22
N MET A 62 5.45 17.16 -13.05
CA MET A 62 6.42 16.32 -12.32
C MET A 62 6.62 16.78 -10.87
N THR A 63 5.60 17.39 -10.26
CA THR A 63 5.64 17.89 -8.89
C THR A 63 4.77 17.06 -7.95
N GLN A 64 5.20 16.94 -6.69
CA GLN A 64 4.38 16.32 -5.65
C GLN A 64 3.23 17.26 -5.28
N THR A 65 1.98 16.80 -5.45
CA THR A 65 0.78 17.57 -5.13
C THR A 65 0.36 17.43 -3.68
N TRP A 66 0.46 16.21 -3.13
CA TRP A 66 0.21 15.92 -1.73
C TRP A 66 0.96 14.67 -1.27
N SER A 67 1.10 14.51 0.05
CA SER A 67 1.56 13.27 0.65
C SER A 67 0.96 13.05 2.03
N TYR A 68 0.86 11.78 2.41
CA TYR A 68 0.48 11.31 3.73
C TYR A 68 1.58 10.39 4.26
N GLU A 69 2.02 10.60 5.50
CA GLU A 69 3.08 9.82 6.13
C GLU A 69 2.62 9.16 7.42
N GLN A 70 3.15 7.97 7.69
CA GLN A 70 2.82 7.18 8.87
C GLN A 70 3.94 6.21 9.26
N ARG A 71 3.89 5.70 10.49
CA ARG A 71 4.88 4.72 10.97
C ARG A 71 4.84 3.39 10.22
N ALA A 72 3.65 2.86 9.94
CA ALA A 72 3.49 1.60 9.24
C ALA A 72 3.77 1.74 7.75
N ALA A 73 4.60 0.88 7.19
CA ALA A 73 4.90 0.87 5.77
C ALA A 73 3.68 0.44 4.94
N PHE A 74 3.57 1.01 3.74
CA PHE A 74 2.64 0.57 2.72
C PHE A 74 3.34 -0.47 1.82
N LEU A 75 3.06 -1.75 2.03
CA LEU A 75 3.56 -2.85 1.18
C LEU A 75 2.44 -3.45 0.32
N THR A 76 1.64 -2.61 -0.27
CA THR A 76 0.42 -2.97 -1.01
C THR A 76 0.32 -2.14 -2.28
N GLY A 77 -0.52 -2.61 -3.20
CA GLY A 77 -0.94 -1.76 -4.32
C GLY A 77 -1.96 -0.72 -3.90
N THR A 78 -2.08 0.33 -4.70
CA THR A 78 -3.14 1.33 -4.61
C THR A 78 -4.13 1.14 -5.74
N MET A 79 -5.36 1.56 -5.52
CA MET A 79 -6.42 1.59 -6.53
C MET A 79 -7.17 2.92 -6.43
N SER A 80 -7.31 3.61 -7.55
CA SER A 80 -8.16 4.81 -7.67
C SER A 80 -9.48 4.48 -8.34
N THR A 81 -10.49 5.29 -8.06
CA THR A 81 -11.82 5.19 -8.66
C THR A 81 -12.22 6.51 -9.31
N ALA A 82 -13.17 6.47 -10.25
CA ALA A 82 -13.75 7.67 -10.86
C ALA A 82 -14.46 8.60 -9.84
N GLY A 83 -14.80 8.08 -8.66
CA GLY A 83 -15.37 8.85 -7.55
C GLY A 83 -14.33 9.58 -6.68
N ASN A 84 -13.12 9.82 -7.19
CA ASN A 84 -12.01 10.49 -6.50
C ASN A 84 -11.55 9.78 -5.21
N LEU A 85 -11.72 8.47 -5.11
CA LEU A 85 -11.23 7.70 -3.97
C LEU A 85 -9.94 6.95 -4.34
N VAL A 86 -8.99 6.89 -3.40
CA VAL A 86 -7.80 6.04 -3.48
C VAL A 86 -7.80 5.07 -2.30
N PHE A 87 -7.78 3.78 -2.61
CA PHE A 87 -7.75 2.73 -1.61
C PHE A 87 -6.33 2.18 -1.45
N VAL A 88 -5.90 2.05 -0.20
CA VAL A 88 -4.60 1.49 0.16
C VAL A 88 -4.64 0.86 1.54
N GLY A 89 -3.88 -0.20 1.73
CA GLY A 89 -3.71 -0.84 3.03
C GLY A 89 -2.28 -0.72 3.55
N ASP A 90 -2.07 -1.08 4.80
CA ASP A 90 -0.76 -1.01 5.44
C ASP A 90 -0.41 -2.26 6.27
N LEU A 91 0.81 -2.29 6.80
CA LEU A 91 1.28 -3.36 7.66
C LEU A 91 0.66 -3.37 9.06
N ASP A 92 0.07 -2.24 9.52
CA ASP A 92 -0.68 -2.18 10.79
C ASP A 92 -2.16 -2.59 10.62
N ARG A 93 -2.47 -3.32 9.56
CA ARG A 93 -3.81 -3.88 9.31
C ARG A 93 -4.87 -2.83 8.99
N ARG A 94 -4.50 -1.59 8.72
CA ARG A 94 -5.45 -0.55 8.34
C ARG A 94 -5.65 -0.56 6.85
N PHE A 95 -6.89 -0.39 6.45
CA PHE A 95 -7.30 -0.22 5.07
C PHE A 95 -8.11 1.07 4.97
N ARG A 96 -7.70 1.96 4.08
CA ARG A 96 -8.21 3.33 4.02
C ARG A 96 -8.66 3.71 2.63
N ALA A 97 -9.62 4.65 2.60
CA ALA A 97 -9.94 5.45 1.43
C ALA A 97 -9.47 6.89 1.66
N PHE A 98 -8.69 7.39 0.71
CA PHE A 98 -8.21 8.77 0.67
C PHE A 98 -8.92 9.53 -0.44
N ASP A 99 -9.10 10.84 -0.28
CA ASP A 99 -9.44 11.73 -1.37
C ASP A 99 -8.24 11.84 -2.33
N ALA A 100 -8.43 11.49 -3.59
CA ALA A 100 -7.38 11.52 -4.61
C ALA A 100 -6.84 12.93 -4.89
N ARG A 101 -7.58 13.97 -4.53
CA ARG A 101 -7.25 15.37 -4.82
C ARG A 101 -6.30 16.00 -3.80
N ASN A 102 -6.42 15.60 -2.52
CA ASN A 102 -5.72 16.25 -1.41
C ASN A 102 -5.08 15.30 -0.39
N GLY A 103 -5.34 13.98 -0.50
CA GLY A 103 -4.79 12.99 0.42
C GLY A 103 -5.47 12.93 1.79
N GLU A 104 -6.66 13.51 1.94
CA GLU A 104 -7.46 13.41 3.17
C GLU A 104 -8.00 12.00 3.36
N ILE A 105 -7.98 11.47 4.59
CA ILE A 105 -8.57 10.18 4.93
C ILE A 105 -10.09 10.36 5.06
N LEU A 106 -10.82 9.76 4.13
CA LEU A 106 -12.29 9.78 4.12
C LEU A 106 -12.91 8.60 4.87
N TRP A 107 -12.18 7.49 4.92
CA TRP A 107 -12.65 6.29 5.58
C TRP A 107 -11.48 5.38 5.99
N GLU A 108 -11.62 4.70 7.11
CA GLU A 108 -10.66 3.73 7.63
C GLU A 108 -11.36 2.53 8.26
N THR A 109 -10.77 1.35 8.07
CA THR A 109 -11.14 0.14 8.81
C THR A 109 -9.88 -0.64 9.20
N ARG A 110 -9.98 -1.43 10.28
CA ARG A 110 -8.91 -2.33 10.71
C ARG A 110 -9.27 -3.78 10.36
N LEU A 111 -8.36 -4.46 9.68
CA LEU A 111 -8.53 -5.84 9.24
C LEU A 111 -7.89 -6.82 10.23
N GLY A 112 -8.13 -8.10 10.04
CA GLY A 112 -7.56 -9.15 10.91
C GLY A 112 -6.05 -9.29 10.80
N THR A 113 -5.49 -9.03 9.60
CA THR A 113 -4.04 -9.09 9.31
C THR A 113 -3.62 -7.96 8.38
N SER A 114 -2.31 -7.79 8.17
CA SER A 114 -1.76 -6.78 7.28
C SER A 114 -2.27 -6.93 5.84
N VAL A 115 -2.38 -5.81 5.15
CA VAL A 115 -2.75 -5.77 3.72
C VAL A 115 -1.47 -5.81 2.90
N GLN A 116 -1.36 -6.81 2.02
CA GLN A 116 -0.17 -7.01 1.17
C GLN A 116 -0.53 -7.24 -0.30
N GLY A 117 -1.80 -7.20 -0.63
CA GLY A 117 -2.29 -7.41 -1.98
C GLY A 117 -2.74 -6.12 -2.67
N HIS A 118 -3.21 -6.27 -3.89
CA HIS A 118 -3.80 -5.18 -4.65
C HIS A 118 -5.31 -5.14 -4.40
N PRO A 119 -5.88 -3.99 -3.99
CA PRO A 119 -7.32 -3.82 -3.93
C PRO A 119 -7.93 -3.91 -5.33
N VAL A 120 -9.11 -4.47 -5.43
CA VAL A 120 -9.92 -4.49 -6.66
C VAL A 120 -11.35 -4.09 -6.34
N THR A 121 -12.03 -3.42 -7.27
CA THR A 121 -13.43 -3.08 -7.14
C THR A 121 -14.25 -3.71 -8.26
N PHE A 122 -15.48 -4.09 -7.95
CA PHE A 122 -16.44 -4.64 -8.89
C PHE A 122 -17.87 -4.32 -8.44
N ALA A 123 -18.83 -4.45 -9.33
CA ALA A 123 -20.24 -4.21 -9.01
C ALA A 123 -21.08 -5.48 -9.28
N ILE A 124 -22.01 -5.75 -8.39
CA ILE A 124 -23.03 -6.81 -8.54
C ILE A 124 -24.38 -6.19 -8.27
N ASN A 125 -25.33 -6.29 -9.22
CA ASN A 125 -26.67 -5.76 -9.11
C ASN A 125 -26.70 -4.26 -8.70
N GLY A 126 -25.82 -3.45 -9.30
CA GLY A 126 -25.72 -2.01 -9.02
C GLY A 126 -25.04 -1.65 -7.69
N LYS A 127 -24.66 -2.62 -6.87
CA LYS A 127 -23.91 -2.41 -5.62
C LYS A 127 -22.42 -2.60 -5.87
N GLN A 128 -21.62 -1.60 -5.49
CA GLN A 128 -20.17 -1.66 -5.59
C GLN A 128 -19.58 -2.42 -4.39
N TYR A 129 -18.59 -3.27 -4.69
CA TYR A 129 -17.82 -4.04 -3.73
C TYR A 129 -16.34 -3.72 -3.88
N LEU A 130 -15.64 -3.80 -2.77
CA LEU A 130 -14.20 -3.67 -2.70
C LEU A 130 -13.62 -4.93 -2.08
N ALA A 131 -12.73 -5.60 -2.79
CA ALA A 131 -12.01 -6.78 -2.30
C ALA A 131 -10.53 -6.46 -2.13
N VAL A 132 -9.96 -6.96 -1.04
CA VAL A 132 -8.54 -6.85 -0.76
C VAL A 132 -8.03 -8.13 -0.12
N THR A 133 -6.84 -8.55 -0.53
CA THR A 133 -6.17 -9.70 0.07
C THR A 133 -5.40 -9.29 1.31
N THR A 134 -5.49 -10.10 2.35
CA THR A 134 -4.73 -9.91 3.59
C THR A 134 -3.85 -11.13 3.81
N ALA A 135 -2.62 -10.93 4.27
CA ALA A 135 -1.67 -11.99 4.53
C ALA A 135 -0.98 -11.80 5.87
N MET A 136 -0.66 -12.91 6.54
CA MET A 136 0.26 -12.87 7.67
C MET A 136 1.68 -12.73 7.14
N GLY A 137 2.43 -11.76 7.67
CA GLY A 137 3.83 -11.51 7.30
C GLY A 137 4.66 -12.79 7.40
N ALA A 138 5.57 -12.94 6.44
CA ALA A 138 6.38 -14.13 6.23
C ALA A 138 7.32 -14.43 7.41
N ARG A 139 6.86 -15.25 8.35
CA ARG A 139 7.70 -16.18 9.10
C ARG A 139 6.93 -17.50 9.24
N GLY A 140 7.11 -18.38 8.23
CA GLY A 140 6.94 -19.82 8.41
C GLY A 140 5.54 -20.39 8.44
N VAL A 141 4.50 -19.67 8.01
CA VAL A 141 3.16 -20.26 7.87
C VAL A 141 2.66 -20.03 6.46
N SER A 142 2.25 -21.11 5.79
CA SER A 142 1.60 -21.06 4.48
C SER A 142 0.50 -19.98 4.48
N PRO A 143 0.49 -19.04 3.55
CA PRO A 143 -0.50 -17.98 3.54
C PRO A 143 -1.88 -18.59 3.26
N ARG A 144 -2.71 -18.67 4.28
CA ARG A 144 -4.14 -18.79 4.04
C ARG A 144 -4.61 -17.39 3.65
N THR A 145 -4.61 -17.14 2.36
CA THR A 145 -5.23 -15.96 1.79
C THR A 145 -6.72 -16.07 2.02
N VAL A 146 -7.25 -15.31 2.96
CA VAL A 146 -8.70 -15.21 3.15
C VAL A 146 -9.14 -13.95 2.42
N PRO A 147 -9.80 -14.05 1.27
CA PRO A 147 -10.38 -12.89 0.63
C PRO A 147 -11.44 -12.32 1.55
N ARG A 148 -11.30 -11.06 1.94
CA ARG A 148 -12.35 -10.36 2.65
C ARG A 148 -13.02 -9.38 1.69
N VAL A 149 -14.30 -9.62 1.43
CA VAL A 149 -15.13 -8.67 0.69
C VAL A 149 -15.61 -7.61 1.68
N ILE A 150 -15.22 -6.38 1.46
CA ILE A 150 -15.68 -5.23 2.22
C ILE A 150 -16.58 -4.42 1.28
N ALA A 151 -17.80 -4.17 1.69
CA ALA A 151 -18.67 -3.21 1.02
C ALA A 151 -18.72 -1.95 1.91
N PRO A 152 -17.92 -0.93 1.61
CA PRO A 152 -18.06 0.32 2.32
C PRO A 152 -19.37 0.98 1.88
N ASP A 153 -20.21 1.36 2.84
CA ASP A 153 -21.31 2.31 2.60
C ASP A 153 -20.69 3.71 2.52
N VAL A 154 -19.95 3.94 1.43
CA VAL A 154 -19.36 5.27 1.16
C VAL A 154 -20.50 6.11 0.56
N ARG A 155 -21.31 6.69 1.41
CA ARG A 155 -22.25 7.72 0.99
C ARG A 155 -21.46 8.97 0.66
N HIS A 156 -21.51 9.38 -0.61
CA HIS A 156 -21.08 10.71 -0.98
C HIS A 156 -21.91 11.73 -0.18
N PRO A 157 -21.28 12.71 0.50
CA PRO A 157 -22.01 13.72 1.26
C PRO A 157 -22.76 14.74 0.41
N ASN A 158 -22.84 14.56 -0.92
CA ASN A 158 -23.54 15.46 -1.83
C ASN A 158 -24.31 14.65 -2.90
N ASN A 159 -25.52 14.30 -2.58
CA ASN A 159 -26.67 14.20 -3.46
C ASN A 159 -27.87 14.81 -2.73
#